data_906530ab54132fba861863dbdaf5f622
#
_entry.id   906530ab54132fba861863dbdaf5f622
#
_cell.length_a   1.000
_cell.length_b   1.000
_cell.length_c   1.000
_cell.angle_alpha   90.00
_cell.angle_beta   90.00
_cell.angle_gamma   90.00
#
_symmetry.space_group_name_H-M   'P 1'
#
loop_
_entity.id
_entity.type
_entity.pdbx_description
1 polymer ?
#
loop_
_entity_poly.entity_id
_entity_poly.type
_entity_poly.pdbx_seq_one_letter_code
_entity_poly.pdbx_strand_id
1 'polypeptide(L)'
;LSKSQMDSAYAAMVMANGARMEGIEVEMFFTFFGLDVINKHKMTHLHFATVGNPSMPIPTIFGGLPGMEALVSNQMKKQLDDLDLPPVDEFMEMIHLSGAKIWACKLAVDMFKLQEKDLVDYLDGVLTIGDFYTRAAGEGTQIIFI
;
A
#
# COMPACT_ATOMS: atom_id res chain seq x y z
N LEU A 1 5.51 -4.04 0.04
CA LEU A 1 4.13 -4.15 0.52
C LEU A 1 3.43 -5.30 -0.19
N SER A 2 2.85 -6.23 0.57
CA SER A 2 2.19 -7.43 0.03
C SER A 2 0.69 -7.50 0.31
N LYS A 3 0.16 -6.57 1.09
CA LYS A 3 -1.23 -6.54 1.54
C LYS A 3 -1.94 -5.29 1.04
N SER A 4 -3.26 -5.41 0.85
CA SER A 4 -4.12 -4.30 0.41
C SER A 4 -4.98 -3.70 1.53
N GLN A 5 -4.85 -4.21 2.76
CA GLN A 5 -5.56 -3.59 3.88
C GLN A 5 -5.06 -2.17 4.11
N MET A 6 -5.99 -1.28 4.42
CA MET A 6 -5.69 0.15 4.61
C MET A 6 -4.64 0.40 5.69
N ASP A 7 -4.67 -0.33 6.80
CA ASP A 7 -3.68 -0.25 7.88
C ASP A 7 -2.26 -0.57 7.39
N SER A 8 -2.11 -1.62 6.57
CA SER A 8 -0.83 -1.98 5.97
C SER A 8 -0.37 -0.95 4.92
N ALA A 9 -1.30 -0.43 4.12
CA ALA A 9 -1.00 0.58 3.11
C ALA A 9 -0.52 1.88 3.77
N TYR A 10 -1.26 2.40 4.77
CA TYR A 10 -0.85 3.60 5.51
C TYR A 10 0.46 3.41 6.27
N ALA A 11 0.69 2.24 6.89
CA ALA A 11 1.96 1.96 7.55
C ALA A 11 3.14 2.09 6.59
N ALA A 12 3.02 1.51 5.38
CA ALA A 12 4.05 1.62 4.35
C ALA A 12 4.24 3.06 3.86
N MET A 13 3.13 3.79 3.61
CA MET A 13 3.17 5.17 3.12
C MET A 13 3.77 6.15 4.14
N VAL A 14 3.39 6.03 5.42
CA VAL A 14 3.93 6.88 6.49
C VAL A 14 5.44 6.67 6.65
N MET A 15 5.90 5.41 6.59
CA MET A 15 7.33 5.12 6.64
C MET A 15 8.08 5.65 5.43
N ALA A 16 7.52 5.49 4.23
CA ALA A 16 8.11 6.01 2.99
C ALA A 16 8.19 7.54 3.00
N ASN A 17 7.10 8.21 3.38
CA ASN A 17 7.06 9.66 3.49
C ASN A 17 8.05 10.19 4.53
N GLY A 18 8.09 9.58 5.73
CA GLY A 18 9.03 9.96 6.78
C GLY A 18 10.48 9.81 6.33
N ALA A 19 10.84 8.72 5.65
CA ALA A 19 12.18 8.54 5.10
C ALA A 19 12.52 9.61 4.06
N ARG A 20 11.57 9.96 3.17
CA ARG A 20 11.77 11.05 2.19
C ARG A 20 11.96 12.41 2.87
N MET A 21 11.24 12.70 3.92
CA MET A 21 11.41 13.94 4.71
C MET A 21 12.82 14.04 5.33
N GLU A 22 13.42 12.91 5.69
CA GLU A 22 14.80 12.85 6.21
C GLU A 22 15.86 12.79 5.07
N GLY A 23 15.45 12.90 3.80
CA GLY A 23 16.34 12.86 2.65
C GLY A 23 16.86 11.46 2.28
N ILE A 24 16.25 10.42 2.84
CA ILE A 24 16.59 9.02 2.54
C ILE A 24 15.95 8.60 1.23
N GLU A 25 16.69 7.91 0.36
CA GLU A 25 16.13 7.34 -0.86
C GLU A 25 15.14 6.21 -0.52
N VAL A 26 14.00 6.20 -1.22
CA VAL A 26 12.93 5.24 -0.99
C VAL A 26 12.53 4.57 -2.30
N GLU A 27 12.50 3.26 -2.28
CA GLU A 27 11.89 2.44 -3.34
C GLU A 27 10.77 1.58 -2.73
N MET A 28 9.55 1.73 -3.23
CA MET A 28 8.39 0.95 -2.81
C MET A 28 8.11 -0.13 -3.84
N PHE A 29 8.10 -1.39 -3.39
CA PHE A 29 7.82 -2.55 -4.24
C PHE A 29 6.51 -3.22 -3.82
N PHE A 30 5.55 -3.25 -4.74
CA PHE A 30 4.21 -3.78 -4.52
C PHE A 30 4.06 -5.16 -5.13
N THR A 31 3.67 -6.14 -4.32
CA THR A 31 3.51 -7.52 -4.73
C THR A 31 2.20 -8.12 -4.22
N PHE A 32 1.74 -9.20 -4.84
CA PHE A 32 0.46 -9.84 -4.50
C PHE A 32 -0.67 -8.83 -4.35
N PHE A 33 -1.45 -8.91 -3.27
CA PHE A 33 -2.56 -7.99 -3.02
C PHE A 33 -2.11 -6.54 -2.77
N GLY A 34 -0.84 -6.31 -2.45
CA GLY A 34 -0.28 -4.96 -2.37
C GLY A 34 -0.41 -4.17 -3.68
N LEU A 35 -0.56 -4.84 -4.84
CA LEU A 35 -0.84 -4.19 -6.12
C LEU A 35 -2.16 -3.39 -6.11
N ASP A 36 -3.12 -3.73 -5.26
CA ASP A 36 -4.37 -3.00 -5.16
C ASP A 36 -4.17 -1.56 -4.67
N VAL A 37 -3.09 -1.29 -3.93
CA VAL A 37 -2.73 0.05 -3.44
C VAL A 37 -2.28 0.98 -4.57
N ILE A 38 -1.74 0.42 -5.64
CA ILE A 38 -1.32 1.17 -6.85
C ILE A 38 -2.18 0.86 -8.07
N ASN A 39 -3.35 0.24 -7.89
CA ASN A 39 -4.32 -0.01 -8.95
C ASN A 39 -5.35 1.11 -8.97
N LYS A 40 -5.48 1.84 -10.08
CA LYS A 40 -6.39 2.99 -10.26
C LYS A 40 -7.84 2.70 -9.92
N HIS A 41 -8.29 1.45 -10.13
CA HIS A 41 -9.68 1.05 -9.91
C HIS A 41 -9.96 0.59 -8.47
N LYS A 42 -8.91 0.31 -7.69
CA LYS A 42 -9.03 -0.29 -6.36
C LYS A 42 -8.52 0.60 -5.23
N MET A 43 -7.52 1.43 -5.47
CA MET A 43 -6.82 2.20 -4.44
C MET A 43 -7.74 3.10 -3.61
N THR A 44 -8.81 3.63 -4.18
CA THR A 44 -9.83 4.44 -3.47
C THR A 44 -10.85 3.60 -2.70
N HIS A 45 -10.85 2.27 -2.89
CA HIS A 45 -11.82 1.34 -2.30
C HIS A 45 -11.17 0.34 -1.34
N LEU A 46 -9.99 0.65 -0.84
CA LEU A 46 -9.32 -0.19 0.15
C LEU A 46 -10.09 -0.16 1.48
N HIS A 47 -10.06 -1.28 2.20
CA HIS A 47 -10.77 -1.46 3.46
C HIS A 47 -9.81 -1.86 4.59
N PHE A 48 -10.20 -1.56 5.82
CA PHE A 48 -9.55 -2.09 7.01
C PHE A 48 -9.95 -3.55 7.23
N ALA A 49 -8.99 -4.39 7.67
CA ALA A 49 -9.32 -5.77 8.04
C ALA A 49 -10.20 -5.78 9.29
N THR A 50 -11.41 -6.32 9.15
CA THR A 50 -12.38 -6.48 10.27
C THR A 50 -12.30 -7.84 10.91
N VAL A 51 -11.90 -8.87 10.14
CA VAL A 51 -11.77 -10.25 10.60
C VAL A 51 -10.31 -10.57 10.91
N GLY A 52 -10.07 -11.14 12.08
CA GLY A 52 -8.73 -11.55 12.50
C GLY A 52 -7.83 -10.41 13.00
N ASN A 53 -8.37 -9.21 13.21
CA ASN A 53 -7.65 -8.12 13.84
C ASN A 53 -7.87 -8.15 15.37
N PRO A 54 -6.85 -8.55 16.18
CA PRO A 54 -7.02 -8.68 17.64
C PRO A 54 -7.22 -7.33 18.35
N SER A 55 -6.87 -6.23 17.70
CA SER A 55 -7.04 -4.88 18.25
C SER A 55 -8.46 -4.34 18.07
N MET A 56 -9.30 -5.02 17.28
CA MET A 56 -10.70 -4.64 17.11
C MET A 56 -11.60 -5.38 18.11
N PRO A 57 -12.40 -4.66 18.91
CA PRO A 57 -13.30 -5.27 19.89
C PRO A 57 -14.56 -5.88 19.26
N ILE A 58 -14.47 -6.34 18.01
CA ILE A 58 -15.56 -6.94 17.26
C ILE A 58 -15.37 -8.46 17.28
N PRO A 59 -16.31 -9.23 17.86
CA PRO A 59 -16.26 -10.68 17.77
C PRO A 59 -16.20 -11.14 16.31
N THR A 60 -15.31 -12.09 16.01
CA THR A 60 -15.03 -12.56 14.64
C THR A 60 -16.29 -12.96 13.86
N ILE A 61 -17.29 -13.48 14.58
CA ILE A 61 -18.58 -13.89 13.99
C ILE A 61 -19.37 -12.70 13.41
N PHE A 62 -19.21 -11.51 13.97
CA PHE A 62 -19.87 -10.29 13.48
C PHE A 62 -19.02 -9.54 12.47
N GLY A 63 -17.70 -9.68 12.54
CA GLY A 63 -16.76 -9.01 11.61
C GLY A 63 -16.94 -9.41 10.14
N GLY A 64 -17.45 -10.63 9.88
CA GLY A 64 -17.75 -11.13 8.55
C GLY A 64 -19.16 -10.84 8.02
N LEU A 65 -19.98 -10.09 8.76
CA LEU A 65 -21.32 -9.73 8.28
C LEU A 65 -21.26 -8.68 7.18
N PRO A 66 -22.13 -8.77 6.16
CA PRO A 66 -22.21 -7.76 5.10
C PRO A 66 -22.40 -6.35 5.66
N GLY A 67 -21.54 -5.41 5.24
CA GLY A 67 -21.60 -4.02 5.67
C GLY A 67 -20.76 -3.65 6.90
N MET A 68 -20.33 -4.61 7.71
CA MET A 68 -19.47 -4.34 8.89
C MET A 68 -18.10 -3.79 8.48
N GLU A 69 -17.51 -4.32 7.42
CA GLU A 69 -16.25 -3.84 6.86
C GLU A 69 -16.34 -2.37 6.41
N ALA A 70 -17.43 -2.02 5.73
CA ALA A 70 -17.66 -0.65 5.29
C ALA A 70 -17.86 0.31 6.49
N LEU A 71 -18.58 -0.12 7.52
CA LEU A 71 -18.82 0.69 8.72
C LEU A 71 -17.51 0.96 9.48
N VAL A 72 -16.69 -0.05 9.69
CA VAL A 72 -15.39 0.08 10.35
C VAL A 72 -14.46 0.94 9.50
N SER A 73 -14.40 0.70 8.19
CA SER A 73 -13.57 1.48 7.28
C SER A 73 -13.96 2.95 7.26
N ASN A 74 -15.26 3.27 7.30
CA ASN A 74 -15.71 4.66 7.37
C ASN A 74 -15.33 5.33 8.70
N GLN A 75 -15.41 4.63 9.83
CA GLN A 75 -15.00 5.15 11.12
C GLN A 75 -13.49 5.42 11.15
N MET A 76 -12.69 4.47 10.65
CA MET A 76 -11.23 4.62 10.58
C MET A 76 -10.80 5.70 9.60
N LYS A 77 -11.47 5.83 8.44
CA LYS A 77 -11.22 6.94 7.49
C LYS A 77 -11.44 8.29 8.18
N LYS A 78 -12.51 8.44 8.94
CA LYS A 78 -12.74 9.67 9.70
C LYS A 78 -11.61 9.98 10.70
N GLN A 79 -11.04 8.96 11.34
CA GLN A 79 -9.88 9.16 12.23
C GLN A 79 -8.62 9.57 11.47
N LEU A 80 -8.43 9.08 10.23
CA LEU A 80 -7.33 9.52 9.36
C LEU A 80 -7.54 10.98 8.92
N ASP A 81 -8.78 11.34 8.56
CA ASP A 81 -9.14 12.73 8.21
C ASP A 81 -8.91 13.67 9.39
N ASP A 82 -9.27 13.27 10.63
CA ASP A 82 -9.03 14.04 11.87
C ASP A 82 -7.53 14.26 12.17
N LEU A 83 -6.65 13.43 11.57
CA LEU A 83 -5.19 13.54 11.66
C LEU A 83 -4.55 14.21 10.43
N ASP A 84 -5.35 14.80 9.54
CA ASP A 84 -4.91 15.40 8.28
C ASP A 84 -4.10 14.45 7.38
N LEU A 85 -4.35 13.12 7.46
CA LEU A 85 -3.73 12.14 6.58
C LEU A 85 -4.49 12.07 5.24
N PRO A 86 -3.81 12.30 4.12
CA PRO A 86 -4.46 12.27 2.81
C PRO A 86 -5.04 10.88 2.47
N PRO A 87 -6.05 10.81 1.59
CA PRO A 87 -6.49 9.56 0.98
C PRO A 87 -5.32 8.80 0.33
N VAL A 88 -5.47 7.48 0.17
CA VAL A 88 -4.39 6.60 -0.33
C VAL A 88 -3.83 7.07 -1.68
N ASP A 89 -4.69 7.45 -2.59
CA ASP A 89 -4.34 7.93 -3.93
C ASP A 89 -3.51 9.22 -3.88
N GLU A 90 -3.96 10.20 -3.14
CA GLU A 90 -3.26 11.46 -2.96
C GLU A 90 -1.93 11.26 -2.20
N PHE A 91 -1.93 10.43 -1.17
CA PHE A 91 -0.72 10.18 -0.37
C PHE A 91 0.35 9.44 -1.17
N MET A 92 -0.03 8.45 -1.98
CA MET A 92 0.90 7.77 -2.88
C MET A 92 1.51 8.71 -3.92
N GLU A 93 0.69 9.59 -4.51
CA GLU A 93 1.19 10.60 -5.46
C GLU A 93 2.16 11.58 -4.77
N MET A 94 1.85 12.06 -3.57
CA MET A 94 2.75 12.91 -2.78
C MET A 94 4.10 12.23 -2.51
N ILE A 95 4.09 10.95 -2.13
CA ILE A 95 5.30 10.18 -1.88
C ILE A 95 6.13 10.05 -3.17
N HIS A 96 5.49 9.75 -4.30
CA HIS A 96 6.17 9.72 -5.59
C HIS A 96 6.77 11.09 -5.94
N LEU A 97 6.01 12.18 -5.82
CA LEU A 97 6.47 13.55 -6.09
C LEU A 97 7.63 13.97 -5.18
N SER A 98 7.72 13.41 -3.97
CA SER A 98 8.88 13.60 -3.08
C SER A 98 10.15 12.87 -3.56
N GLY A 99 10.06 12.08 -4.65
CA GLY A 99 11.17 11.37 -5.28
C GLY A 99 11.28 9.89 -4.90
N ALA A 100 10.27 9.31 -4.24
CA ALA A 100 10.22 7.86 -4.06
C ALA A 100 9.94 7.14 -5.38
N LYS A 101 10.52 5.96 -5.56
CA LYS A 101 10.29 5.09 -6.71
C LYS A 101 9.21 4.07 -6.42
N ILE A 102 8.33 3.86 -7.39
CA ILE A 102 7.17 2.98 -7.27
C ILE A 102 7.29 1.82 -8.26
N TRP A 103 7.38 0.59 -7.75
CA TRP A 103 7.60 -0.61 -8.55
C TRP A 103 6.49 -1.64 -8.35
N ALA A 104 6.07 -2.30 -9.43
CA ALA A 104 5.15 -3.42 -9.39
C ALA A 104 5.89 -4.74 -9.59
N CYS A 105 5.45 -5.79 -8.88
CA CYS A 105 6.00 -7.14 -9.01
C CYS A 105 5.47 -7.81 -10.28
N LYS A 106 6.37 -8.20 -11.19
CA LYS A 106 6.04 -8.88 -12.45
C LYS A 106 5.18 -10.13 -12.23
N LEU A 107 5.57 -10.99 -11.27
CA LEU A 107 4.84 -12.22 -10.97
C LEU A 107 3.38 -11.93 -10.57
N ALA A 108 3.17 -10.92 -9.73
CA ALA A 108 1.84 -10.56 -9.26
C ALA A 108 1.00 -9.89 -10.35
N VAL A 109 1.61 -9.04 -11.18
CA VAL A 109 0.97 -8.44 -12.36
C VAL A 109 0.47 -9.53 -13.30
N ASP A 110 1.31 -10.52 -13.61
CA ASP A 110 0.95 -11.65 -14.49
C ASP A 110 -0.13 -12.54 -13.85
N MET A 111 0.00 -12.85 -12.56
CA MET A 111 -0.96 -13.69 -11.83
C MET A 111 -2.37 -13.08 -11.80
N PHE A 112 -2.47 -11.78 -11.59
CA PHE A 112 -3.74 -11.06 -11.58
C PHE A 112 -4.17 -10.57 -12.96
N LYS A 113 -3.37 -10.85 -14.01
CA LYS A 113 -3.63 -10.44 -15.40
C LYS A 113 -3.84 -8.93 -15.54
N LEU A 114 -3.11 -8.15 -14.75
CA LEU A 114 -3.16 -6.69 -14.81
C LEU A 114 -2.37 -6.17 -16.02
N GLN A 115 -2.81 -5.05 -16.55
CA GLN A 115 -2.08 -4.29 -17.57
C GLN A 115 -1.51 -3.03 -16.94
N GLU A 116 -0.46 -2.47 -17.52
CA GLU A 116 0.16 -1.23 -16.99
C GLU A 116 -0.84 -0.08 -16.88
N LYS A 117 -1.81 0.00 -17.81
CA LYS A 117 -2.88 1.00 -17.76
C LYS A 117 -3.80 0.91 -16.52
N ASP A 118 -3.84 -0.26 -15.87
CA ASP A 118 -4.64 -0.48 -14.66
C ASP A 118 -3.92 0.03 -13.40
N LEU A 119 -2.60 0.26 -13.51
CA LEU A 119 -1.76 0.77 -12.46
C LEU A 119 -1.61 2.29 -12.55
N VAL A 120 -1.08 2.91 -11.49
CA VAL A 120 -0.86 4.36 -11.44
C VAL A 120 0.05 4.84 -12.57
N ASP A 121 -0.21 6.05 -13.10
CA ASP A 121 0.53 6.59 -14.24
C ASP A 121 1.97 6.99 -13.89
N TYR A 122 2.25 7.17 -12.61
CA TYR A 122 3.58 7.47 -12.08
C TYR A 122 4.36 6.21 -11.65
N LEU A 123 3.97 5.02 -12.14
CA LEU A 123 4.73 3.79 -11.92
C LEU A 123 6.10 3.88 -12.60
N ASP A 124 7.18 3.62 -11.85
CA ASP A 124 8.54 3.59 -12.41
C ASP A 124 8.82 2.33 -13.23
N GLY A 125 8.02 1.28 -13.07
CA GLY A 125 8.05 0.09 -13.90
C GLY A 125 7.67 -1.20 -13.18
N VAL A 126 7.84 -2.30 -13.89
CA VAL A 126 7.53 -3.65 -13.41
C VAL A 126 8.85 -4.43 -13.26
N LEU A 127 9.13 -4.91 -12.05
CA LEU A 127 10.36 -5.61 -11.72
C LEU A 127 10.11 -7.10 -11.44
N THR A 128 11.04 -7.94 -11.84
CA THR A 128 11.14 -9.30 -11.30
C THR A 128 11.72 -9.26 -9.88
N ILE A 129 11.60 -10.36 -9.15
CA ILE A 129 12.22 -10.49 -7.82
C ILE A 129 13.76 -10.38 -7.92
N GLY A 130 14.35 -10.88 -9.00
CA GLY A 130 15.79 -10.72 -9.25
C GLY A 130 16.21 -9.26 -9.42
N ASP A 131 15.46 -8.51 -10.23
CA ASP A 131 15.70 -7.07 -10.43
C ASP A 131 15.54 -6.29 -9.12
N PHE A 132 14.52 -6.62 -8.31
CA PHE A 132 14.31 -6.02 -6.99
C PHE A 132 15.53 -6.23 -6.10
N TYR A 133 16.03 -7.46 -5.96
CA TYR A 133 17.19 -7.72 -5.12
C TYR A 133 18.47 -7.09 -5.67
N THR A 134 18.64 -7.01 -6.97
CA THR A 134 19.79 -6.30 -7.57
C THR A 134 19.80 -4.82 -7.19
N ARG A 135 18.64 -4.20 -7.06
CA ARG A 135 18.50 -2.81 -6.62
C ARG A 135 18.65 -2.67 -5.10
N ALA A 136 18.08 -3.59 -4.34
CA ALA A 136 18.00 -3.53 -2.87
C ALA A 136 19.22 -4.14 -2.16
N ALA A 137 20.15 -4.82 -2.83
CA ALA A 137 21.30 -5.50 -2.24
C ALA A 137 22.54 -4.59 -2.19
N GLY A 138 22.44 -3.42 -1.55
CA GLY A 138 23.57 -2.49 -1.38
C GLY A 138 23.92 -2.27 0.10
N GLU A 139 25.17 -1.90 0.38
CA GLU A 139 25.53 -1.42 1.72
C GLU A 139 24.71 -0.17 2.06
N GLY A 140 24.15 -0.13 3.26
CA GLY A 140 23.28 0.95 3.73
C GLY A 140 21.82 0.82 3.30
N THR A 141 21.43 -0.21 2.56
CA THR A 141 20.03 -0.45 2.21
C THR A 141 19.34 -1.28 3.28
N GLN A 142 18.14 -0.85 3.69
CA GLN A 142 17.27 -1.58 4.60
C GLN A 142 15.99 -1.99 3.86
N ILE A 143 15.66 -3.28 3.87
CA ILE A 143 14.41 -3.80 3.34
C ILE A 143 13.40 -3.92 4.47
N ILE A 144 12.25 -3.28 4.33
CA ILE A 144 11.11 -3.38 5.24
C ILE A 144 9.97 -4.08 4.53
N PHE A 145 9.52 -5.20 5.07
CA PHE A 145 8.42 -5.99 4.51
C PHE A 145 7.12 -5.76 5.31
N ILE A 146 6.07 -5.28 4.60
CA ILE A 146 4.74 -4.98 5.15
C ILE A 146 3.67 -5.71 4.35
#